data_88a7da2f200179aab26e52678048e64f
#
_entry.id   88a7da2f200179aab26e52678048e64f
#
_cell.length_a   1.000
_cell.length_b   1.000
_cell.length_c   1.000
_cell.angle_alpha   90.00
_cell.angle_beta   90.00
_cell.angle_gamma   90.00
#
_symmetry.space_group_name_H-M   'P 1'
#
loop_
_entity.id
_entity.type
_entity.pdbx_description
1 polymer ?
#
loop_
_entity_poly.entity_id
_entity_poly.type
_entity_poly.pdbx_seq_one_letter_code
_entity_poly.pdbx_strand_id
1 'polypeptide(L)'
;MEEIRVSPDYNWFRSAVPLKRIIVDDDDSKVWSLYDAGPKSIRCPIIFLPPVSGTAEVFFQQVLALSGWGYRVISLQYPVYWDLLEFCDGFRKLLDNLQLDKVHLFGASLGGFLAQKFAEVTHKSPRVHSLILCNSFSDTSIFNQTWTANSFWLMPAFMLKKIVLGNFAKGPVDPKMVDAIDFMVDRLESLNQSELASRLTLNCQNSYVEPHKIKDIAVTIMDIHLRQFHGTRYAAISPEMVSAEELEVQRTNLSNNSESDKES
;
A
#
# COMPACT_ATOMS: atom_id res chain seq x y z
N MET A 1 11.33 -1.75 26.57
CA MET A 1 10.56 -2.08 25.37
C MET A 1 11.51 -2.84 24.46
N GLU A 2 11.08 -3.94 23.91
CA GLU A 2 11.94 -4.74 23.04
C GLU A 2 11.78 -4.22 21.60
N GLU A 3 12.87 -3.81 20.98
CA GLU A 3 12.87 -3.33 19.60
C GLU A 3 12.34 -4.44 18.68
N ILE A 4 11.40 -4.13 17.76
CA ILE A 4 10.77 -5.12 16.86
C ILE A 4 11.82 -5.96 16.11
N ARG A 5 12.95 -5.35 15.71
CA ARG A 5 14.06 -6.03 15.00
C ARG A 5 14.67 -7.21 15.76
N VAL A 6 14.66 -7.15 17.08
CA VAL A 6 15.20 -8.22 17.96
C VAL A 6 14.10 -9.09 18.53
N SER A 7 12.84 -8.80 18.22
CA SER A 7 11.71 -9.59 18.71
C SER A 7 11.77 -11.04 18.20
N PRO A 8 11.36 -12.02 19.02
CA PRO A 8 11.32 -13.42 18.62
C PRO A 8 10.49 -13.64 17.35
N ASP A 9 9.35 -12.96 17.24
CA ASP A 9 8.44 -13.09 16.09
C ASP A 9 9.08 -12.62 14.77
N TYR A 10 9.79 -11.48 14.80
CA TYR A 10 10.46 -10.99 13.61
C TYR A 10 11.64 -11.88 13.20
N ASN A 11 12.42 -12.34 14.18
CA ASN A 11 13.51 -13.28 13.92
C ASN A 11 12.99 -14.62 13.37
N TRP A 12 11.87 -15.12 13.90
CA TRP A 12 11.22 -16.32 13.38
C TRP A 12 10.70 -16.09 11.96
N PHE A 13 10.04 -14.97 11.70
CA PHE A 13 9.60 -14.61 10.35
C PHE A 13 10.75 -14.65 9.34
N ARG A 14 11.87 -14.01 9.65
CA ARG A 14 13.05 -13.94 8.79
C ARG A 14 13.67 -15.32 8.50
N SER A 15 13.61 -16.22 9.46
CA SER A 15 14.13 -17.57 9.33
C SER A 15 13.17 -18.54 8.63
N ALA A 16 11.86 -18.40 8.89
CA ALA A 16 10.84 -19.33 8.41
C ALA A 16 10.32 -18.99 6.99
N VAL A 17 10.28 -17.70 6.62
CA VAL A 17 9.76 -17.25 5.33
C VAL A 17 10.91 -16.67 4.50
N PRO A 18 11.42 -17.39 3.48
CA PRO A 18 12.55 -16.89 2.69
C PRO A 18 12.12 -15.74 1.80
N LEU A 19 13.00 -14.73 1.72
CA LEU A 19 12.88 -13.64 0.73
C LEU A 19 13.12 -14.20 -0.67
N LYS A 20 12.13 -14.05 -1.54
CA LYS A 20 12.24 -14.39 -2.97
C LYS A 20 12.43 -13.15 -3.80
N ARG A 21 13.15 -13.28 -4.90
CA ARG A 21 13.32 -12.26 -5.93
C ARG A 21 12.82 -12.80 -7.25
N ILE A 22 11.94 -12.05 -7.91
CA ILE A 22 11.34 -12.42 -9.20
C ILE A 22 11.63 -11.30 -10.19
N ILE A 23 12.28 -11.66 -11.28
CA ILE A 23 12.54 -10.79 -12.42
C ILE A 23 11.33 -10.89 -13.35
N VAL A 24 10.79 -9.75 -13.77
CA VAL A 24 9.59 -9.72 -14.61
C VAL A 24 9.83 -9.16 -16.01
N ASP A 25 10.98 -8.52 -16.23
CA ASP A 25 11.36 -7.95 -17.52
C ASP A 25 12.61 -8.63 -18.09
N ASP A 26 12.70 -8.67 -19.42
CA ASP A 26 13.77 -9.36 -20.14
C ASP A 26 15.17 -8.74 -19.94
N ASP A 27 15.23 -7.48 -19.52
CA ASP A 27 16.46 -6.73 -19.26
C ASP A 27 16.94 -6.82 -17.79
N ASP A 28 16.29 -7.66 -16.97
CA ASP A 28 16.55 -7.84 -15.54
C ASP A 28 16.42 -6.56 -14.69
N SER A 29 15.83 -5.50 -15.22
CA SER A 29 15.74 -4.20 -14.55
C SER A 29 14.67 -4.16 -13.45
N LYS A 30 13.64 -4.99 -13.55
CA LYS A 30 12.49 -5.00 -12.64
C LYS A 30 12.47 -6.26 -11.78
N VAL A 31 13.10 -6.16 -10.61
CA VAL A 31 13.21 -7.25 -9.64
C VAL A 31 12.24 -7.01 -8.49
N TRP A 32 11.20 -7.81 -8.41
CA TRP A 32 10.25 -7.81 -7.28
C TRP A 32 10.80 -8.68 -6.14
N SER A 33 10.81 -8.12 -4.94
CA SER A 33 11.14 -8.87 -3.72
C SER A 33 9.85 -9.23 -2.98
N LEU A 34 9.75 -10.46 -2.49
CA LEU A 34 8.54 -10.90 -1.82
C LEU A 34 8.77 -11.98 -0.77
N TYR A 35 7.90 -11.98 0.24
CA TYR A 35 7.72 -13.06 1.19
C TYR A 35 6.40 -13.76 0.86
N ASP A 36 6.43 -15.07 0.60
CA ASP A 36 5.27 -15.86 0.21
C ASP A 36 5.08 -17.01 1.21
N ALA A 37 4.13 -16.85 2.13
CA ALA A 37 3.85 -17.75 3.23
C ALA A 37 2.50 -18.45 3.07
N GLY A 38 2.33 -19.58 3.74
CA GLY A 38 1.10 -20.38 3.72
C GLY A 38 1.01 -21.37 2.56
N PRO A 39 -0.14 -22.08 2.42
CA PRO A 39 -0.32 -23.18 1.47
C PRO A 39 -0.26 -22.73 0.01
N LYS A 40 0.66 -23.27 -0.78
CA LYS A 40 0.84 -22.91 -2.19
C LYS A 40 -0.30 -23.41 -3.11
N SER A 41 -1.13 -24.32 -2.62
CA SER A 41 -2.35 -24.78 -3.30
C SER A 41 -3.41 -23.71 -3.42
N ILE A 42 -3.37 -22.66 -2.57
CA ILE A 42 -4.28 -21.52 -2.65
C ILE A 42 -3.90 -20.65 -3.85
N ARG A 43 -4.80 -20.58 -4.84
CA ARG A 43 -4.59 -19.85 -6.09
C ARG A 43 -5.05 -18.39 -6.05
N CYS A 44 -5.79 -17.99 -5.02
CA CYS A 44 -6.21 -16.61 -4.79
C CYS A 44 -5.66 -16.13 -3.43
N PRO A 45 -4.37 -15.77 -3.36
CA PRO A 45 -3.73 -15.31 -2.12
C PRO A 45 -4.12 -13.88 -1.76
N ILE A 46 -3.78 -13.49 -0.53
CA ILE A 46 -3.79 -12.08 -0.11
C ILE A 46 -2.41 -11.50 -0.39
N ILE A 47 -2.36 -10.42 -1.18
CA ILE A 47 -1.12 -9.71 -1.51
C ILE A 47 -1.10 -8.36 -0.80
N PHE A 48 -0.02 -8.08 -0.09
CA PHE A 48 0.23 -6.84 0.64
C PHE A 48 1.13 -5.91 -0.16
N LEU A 49 0.65 -4.68 -0.39
CA LEU A 49 1.38 -3.58 -1.03
C LEU A 49 1.73 -2.52 0.02
N PRO A 50 3.03 -2.22 0.23
CA PRO A 50 3.48 -1.32 1.28
C PRO A 50 3.23 0.17 0.96
N PRO A 51 3.22 1.02 2.00
CA PRO A 51 3.22 2.47 1.86
C PRO A 51 4.57 2.97 1.29
N VAL A 52 4.67 4.28 1.03
CA VAL A 52 5.91 4.93 0.55
C VAL A 52 7.13 4.53 1.39
N SER A 53 6.99 4.55 2.71
CA SER A 53 8.06 4.26 3.67
C SER A 53 8.34 2.78 3.90
N GLY A 54 7.46 1.89 3.42
CA GLY A 54 7.48 0.48 3.79
C GLY A 54 8.26 -0.41 2.82
N THR A 55 8.76 -1.52 3.35
CA THR A 55 9.27 -2.67 2.60
C THR A 55 8.29 -3.83 2.74
N ALA A 56 8.57 -4.99 2.09
CA ALA A 56 7.77 -6.20 2.28
C ALA A 56 7.72 -6.67 3.76
N GLU A 57 8.69 -6.27 4.56
CA GLU A 57 8.81 -6.69 5.96
C GLU A 57 7.83 -5.98 6.91
N VAL A 58 7.27 -4.83 6.51
CA VAL A 58 6.37 -4.07 7.40
C VAL A 58 5.09 -4.83 7.77
N PHE A 59 4.75 -5.85 7.00
CA PHE A 59 3.57 -6.70 7.23
C PHE A 59 3.90 -8.06 7.85
N PHE A 60 5.09 -8.23 8.46
CA PHE A 60 5.53 -9.54 8.95
C PHE A 60 4.56 -10.17 9.95
N GLN A 61 3.96 -9.38 10.84
CA GLN A 61 2.97 -9.86 11.82
C GLN A 61 1.71 -10.38 11.13
N GLN A 62 1.21 -9.65 10.12
CA GLN A 62 0.06 -10.06 9.32
C GLN A 62 0.38 -11.33 8.51
N VAL A 63 1.59 -11.41 7.95
CA VAL A 63 2.05 -12.62 7.24
C VAL A 63 2.05 -13.82 8.18
N LEU A 64 2.61 -13.68 9.38
CA LEU A 64 2.65 -14.76 10.38
C LEU A 64 1.25 -15.18 10.82
N ALA A 65 0.41 -14.21 11.22
CA ALA A 65 -0.93 -14.50 11.73
C ALA A 65 -1.81 -15.17 10.66
N LEU A 66 -1.89 -14.58 9.47
CA LEU A 66 -2.77 -15.09 8.41
C LEU A 66 -2.28 -16.44 7.85
N SER A 67 -0.97 -16.62 7.70
CA SER A 67 -0.44 -17.91 7.27
C SER A 67 -0.65 -19.01 8.33
N GLY A 68 -0.57 -18.65 9.61
CA GLY A 68 -0.91 -19.54 10.72
C GLY A 68 -2.39 -19.96 10.73
N TRP A 69 -3.28 -19.12 10.21
CA TRP A 69 -4.71 -19.44 10.02
C TRP A 69 -4.99 -20.19 8.71
N GLY A 70 -3.96 -20.53 7.95
CA GLY A 70 -4.10 -21.34 6.73
C GLY A 70 -4.31 -20.53 5.45
N TYR A 71 -4.20 -19.20 5.48
CA TYR A 71 -4.23 -18.38 4.26
C TYR A 71 -2.88 -18.38 3.55
N ARG A 72 -2.87 -18.24 2.23
CA ARG A 72 -1.66 -17.90 1.50
C ARG A 72 -1.54 -16.38 1.44
N VAL A 73 -0.39 -15.88 1.88
CA VAL A 73 -0.12 -14.45 2.02
C VAL A 73 1.19 -14.11 1.31
N ILE A 74 1.17 -13.05 0.51
CA ILE A 74 2.35 -12.58 -0.21
C ILE A 74 2.56 -11.12 0.14
N SER A 75 3.69 -10.77 0.78
CA SER A 75 4.07 -9.40 1.06
C SER A 75 5.11 -8.95 0.06
N LEU A 76 4.87 -7.83 -0.63
CA LEU A 76 5.67 -7.36 -1.76
C LEU A 76 6.52 -6.13 -1.42
N GLN A 77 7.69 -6.06 -2.07
CA GLN A 77 8.41 -4.83 -2.31
C GLN A 77 8.59 -4.68 -3.83
N TYR A 78 7.99 -3.65 -4.39
CA TYR A 78 8.07 -3.37 -5.82
C TYR A 78 9.37 -2.65 -6.18
N PRO A 79 9.90 -2.90 -7.39
CA PRO A 79 11.06 -2.20 -7.91
C PRO A 79 10.73 -0.76 -8.30
N VAL A 80 11.71 -0.05 -8.84
CA VAL A 80 11.53 1.32 -9.32
C VAL A 80 10.62 1.37 -10.52
N TYR A 81 9.49 2.09 -10.40
CA TYR A 81 8.58 2.46 -11.47
C TYR A 81 8.32 3.95 -11.42
N TRP A 82 8.37 4.62 -12.55
CA TRP A 82 8.18 6.06 -12.65
C TRP A 82 6.79 6.46 -13.15
N ASP A 83 6.01 5.47 -13.60
CA ASP A 83 4.67 5.65 -14.12
C ASP A 83 3.71 4.60 -13.57
N LEU A 84 2.44 4.99 -13.34
CA LEU A 84 1.41 4.12 -12.77
C LEU A 84 1.03 2.95 -13.69
N LEU A 85 1.01 3.16 -15.02
CA LEU A 85 0.70 2.10 -15.97
C LEU A 85 1.86 1.12 -16.10
N GLU A 86 3.10 1.62 -16.05
CA GLU A 86 4.31 0.78 -15.99
C GLU A 86 4.30 -0.10 -14.73
N PHE A 87 3.94 0.47 -13.57
CA PHE A 87 3.74 -0.32 -12.35
C PHE A 87 2.67 -1.40 -12.54
N CYS A 88 1.51 -1.05 -13.09
CA CYS A 88 0.40 -2.00 -13.30
C CYS A 88 0.79 -3.14 -14.25
N ASP A 89 1.53 -2.85 -15.33
CA ASP A 89 2.03 -3.88 -16.24
C ASP A 89 3.05 -4.80 -15.56
N GLY A 90 4.01 -4.23 -14.82
CA GLY A 90 4.98 -5.01 -14.06
C GLY A 90 4.33 -5.88 -12.98
N PHE A 91 3.29 -5.36 -12.32
CA PHE A 91 2.55 -6.15 -11.32
C PHE A 91 1.75 -7.28 -11.99
N ARG A 92 1.14 -7.04 -13.17
CA ARG A 92 0.48 -8.08 -13.97
C ARG A 92 1.48 -9.19 -14.33
N LYS A 93 2.66 -8.84 -14.84
CA LYS A 93 3.73 -9.79 -15.17
C LYS A 93 4.17 -10.59 -13.95
N LEU A 94 4.26 -9.97 -12.78
CA LEU A 94 4.54 -10.68 -11.52
C LEU A 94 3.47 -11.73 -11.22
N LEU A 95 2.18 -11.38 -11.31
CA LEU A 95 1.09 -12.33 -11.09
C LEU A 95 1.14 -13.51 -12.08
N ASP A 96 1.45 -13.23 -13.35
CA ASP A 96 1.61 -14.25 -14.39
C ASP A 96 2.77 -15.20 -14.06
N ASN A 97 3.93 -14.66 -13.64
CA ASN A 97 5.07 -15.45 -13.15
C ASN A 97 4.72 -16.35 -11.96
N LEU A 98 3.90 -15.84 -11.05
CA LEU A 98 3.42 -16.59 -9.88
C LEU A 98 2.25 -17.54 -10.20
N GLN A 99 1.79 -17.55 -11.46
CA GLN A 99 0.62 -18.32 -11.92
C GLN A 99 -0.65 -18.03 -11.11
N LEU A 100 -0.90 -16.73 -10.84
CA LEU A 100 -2.05 -16.25 -10.08
C LEU A 100 -3.02 -15.52 -11.01
N ASP A 101 -4.22 -16.07 -11.21
CA ASP A 101 -5.24 -15.44 -12.05
C ASP A 101 -5.92 -14.28 -11.33
N LYS A 102 -6.33 -14.48 -10.08
CA LYS A 102 -6.98 -13.49 -9.23
C LYS A 102 -6.36 -13.45 -7.85
N VAL A 103 -6.39 -12.27 -7.24
CA VAL A 103 -5.81 -12.04 -5.91
C VAL A 103 -6.70 -11.12 -5.07
N HIS A 104 -6.59 -11.24 -3.76
CA HIS A 104 -7.05 -10.22 -2.83
C HIS A 104 -5.90 -9.24 -2.61
N LEU A 105 -6.16 -7.93 -2.69
CA LEU A 105 -5.14 -6.91 -2.47
C LEU A 105 -5.39 -6.18 -1.16
N PHE A 106 -4.39 -6.18 -0.29
CA PHE A 106 -4.30 -5.29 0.86
C PHE A 106 -3.28 -4.20 0.53
N GLY A 107 -3.69 -2.95 0.62
CA GLY A 107 -2.78 -1.83 0.35
C GLY A 107 -2.85 -0.78 1.45
N ALA A 108 -1.67 -0.34 1.93
CA ALA A 108 -1.56 0.73 2.89
C ALA A 108 -1.08 2.03 2.20
N SER A 109 -1.80 3.14 2.42
CA SER A 109 -1.47 4.46 1.85
C SER A 109 -1.25 4.37 0.33
N LEU A 110 -0.05 4.70 -0.19
CA LEU A 110 0.30 4.53 -1.61
C LEU A 110 0.01 3.12 -2.12
N GLY A 111 0.33 2.07 -1.34
CA GLY A 111 0.04 0.69 -1.73
C GLY A 111 -1.45 0.44 -1.99
N GLY A 112 -2.32 1.10 -1.23
CA GLY A 112 -3.76 1.02 -1.47
C GLY A 112 -4.21 1.78 -2.73
N PHE A 113 -3.60 2.91 -3.04
CA PHE A 113 -3.84 3.60 -4.30
C PHE A 113 -3.37 2.76 -5.51
N LEU A 114 -2.18 2.16 -5.42
CA LEU A 114 -1.66 1.27 -6.47
C LEU A 114 -2.54 0.03 -6.67
N ALA A 115 -3.08 -0.54 -5.59
CA ALA A 115 -4.03 -1.65 -5.66
C ALA A 115 -5.31 -1.27 -6.41
N GLN A 116 -5.86 -0.09 -6.12
CA GLN A 116 -7.05 0.45 -6.80
C GLN A 116 -6.76 0.73 -8.28
N LYS A 117 -5.60 1.33 -8.62
CA LYS A 117 -5.21 1.59 -10.01
C LYS A 117 -5.02 0.29 -10.79
N PHE A 118 -4.44 -0.73 -10.18
CA PHE A 118 -4.32 -2.05 -10.81
C PHE A 118 -5.70 -2.69 -11.08
N ALA A 119 -6.60 -2.60 -10.12
CA ALA A 119 -7.98 -3.07 -10.29
C ALA A 119 -8.70 -2.32 -11.43
N GLU A 120 -8.54 -1.00 -11.49
CA GLU A 120 -9.09 -0.15 -12.55
C GLU A 120 -8.53 -0.52 -13.93
N VAL A 121 -7.22 -0.65 -14.07
CA VAL A 121 -6.56 -0.95 -15.35
C VAL A 121 -6.94 -2.35 -15.84
N THR A 122 -7.16 -3.29 -14.93
CA THR A 122 -7.53 -4.68 -15.27
C THR A 122 -9.04 -4.93 -15.31
N HIS A 123 -9.91 -3.89 -15.29
CA HIS A 123 -11.36 -4.06 -15.22
C HIS A 123 -11.98 -4.90 -16.33
N LYS A 124 -11.39 -4.89 -17.55
CA LYS A 124 -11.85 -5.71 -18.69
C LYS A 124 -11.46 -7.19 -18.59
N SER A 125 -10.38 -7.49 -17.86
CA SER A 125 -9.92 -8.84 -17.55
C SER A 125 -9.55 -8.87 -16.06
N PRO A 126 -10.55 -8.99 -15.16
CA PRO A 126 -10.36 -8.74 -13.74
C PRO A 126 -9.36 -9.68 -13.09
N ARG A 127 -8.31 -9.09 -12.48
CA ARG A 127 -7.26 -9.79 -11.73
C ARG A 127 -7.41 -9.61 -10.22
N VAL A 128 -8.31 -8.73 -9.79
CA VAL A 128 -8.54 -8.42 -8.36
C VAL A 128 -9.89 -8.98 -7.94
N HIS A 129 -9.87 -9.79 -6.87
CA HIS A 129 -11.07 -10.36 -6.27
C HIS A 129 -11.69 -9.44 -5.22
N SER A 130 -10.86 -8.86 -4.37
CA SER A 130 -11.27 -7.84 -3.39
C SER A 130 -10.13 -6.89 -3.07
N LEU A 131 -10.49 -5.70 -2.55
CA LEU A 131 -9.59 -4.68 -2.08
C LEU A 131 -9.77 -4.48 -0.57
N ILE A 132 -8.66 -4.42 0.17
CA ILE A 132 -8.61 -3.99 1.56
C ILE A 132 -7.69 -2.78 1.62
N LEU A 133 -8.26 -1.61 1.89
CA LEU A 133 -7.59 -0.32 1.83
C LEU A 133 -7.36 0.20 3.24
N CYS A 134 -6.10 0.35 3.63
CA CYS A 134 -5.72 0.85 4.95
C CYS A 134 -5.15 2.27 4.81
N ASN A 135 -5.82 3.26 5.39
CA ASN A 135 -5.42 4.67 5.34
C ASN A 135 -5.01 5.10 3.92
N SER A 136 -5.79 4.72 2.93
CA SER A 136 -5.49 4.94 1.51
C SER A 136 -6.30 6.10 0.95
N PHE A 137 -5.99 6.46 -0.28
CA PHE A 137 -6.65 7.52 -1.04
C PHE A 137 -7.01 7.00 -2.44
N SER A 138 -7.92 7.68 -3.12
CA SER A 138 -8.33 7.37 -4.50
C SER A 138 -7.96 8.46 -5.50
N ASP A 139 -7.42 9.57 -5.01
CA ASP A 139 -7.03 10.74 -5.81
C ASP A 139 -5.70 11.30 -5.28
N THR A 140 -4.75 11.51 -6.17
CA THR A 140 -3.42 12.06 -5.84
C THR A 140 -3.35 13.57 -5.98
N SER A 141 -4.41 14.25 -6.40
CA SER A 141 -4.43 15.71 -6.58
C SER A 141 -4.08 16.47 -5.30
N ILE A 142 -4.40 15.91 -4.14
CA ILE A 142 -4.05 16.42 -2.81
C ILE A 142 -2.53 16.56 -2.58
N PHE A 143 -1.73 15.73 -3.28
CA PHE A 143 -0.26 15.76 -3.18
C PHE A 143 0.40 16.62 -4.27
N ASN A 144 -0.35 17.01 -5.29
CA ASN A 144 0.16 17.69 -6.49
C ASN A 144 0.43 19.19 -6.28
N GLN A 145 0.28 19.69 -5.06
CA GLN A 145 0.44 21.12 -4.75
C GLN A 145 1.90 21.57 -4.70
N THR A 146 2.85 20.66 -4.87
CA THR A 146 4.27 21.00 -4.83
C THR A 146 4.90 20.84 -6.21
N TRP A 147 5.48 21.94 -6.73
CA TRP A 147 6.28 21.96 -7.97
C TRP A 147 7.44 20.95 -7.97
N THR A 148 7.78 20.40 -6.82
CA THR A 148 8.83 19.37 -6.61
C THR A 148 8.41 17.98 -7.04
N ALA A 149 7.12 17.72 -7.32
CA ALA A 149 6.62 16.39 -7.65
C ALA A 149 7.33 15.73 -8.86
N ASN A 150 7.80 16.54 -9.81
CA ASN A 150 8.49 16.05 -11.01
C ASN A 150 10.02 16.01 -10.88
N SER A 151 10.59 16.27 -9.70
CA SER A 151 12.03 16.40 -9.50
C SER A 151 12.61 15.53 -8.36
N PHE A 152 11.81 14.61 -7.81
CA PHE A 152 12.29 13.71 -6.75
C PHE A 152 13.52 12.90 -7.14
N TRP A 153 13.65 12.54 -8.41
CA TRP A 153 14.79 11.78 -8.91
C TRP A 153 16.13 12.56 -8.85
N LEU A 154 16.07 13.90 -8.75
CA LEU A 154 17.23 14.78 -8.57
C LEU A 154 17.62 14.96 -7.09
N MET A 155 16.72 14.60 -6.16
CA MET A 155 16.95 14.84 -4.74
C MET A 155 17.83 13.77 -4.11
N PRO A 156 18.80 14.14 -3.25
CA PRO A 156 19.55 13.17 -2.47
C PRO A 156 18.66 12.38 -1.52
N ALA A 157 19.05 11.13 -1.23
CA ALA A 157 18.26 10.22 -0.38
C ALA A 157 17.89 10.82 0.99
N PHE A 158 18.79 11.56 1.63
CA PHE A 158 18.51 12.17 2.94
C PHE A 158 17.39 13.21 2.89
N MET A 159 17.26 13.96 1.78
CA MET A 159 16.17 14.92 1.60
C MET A 159 14.84 14.21 1.38
N LEU A 160 14.82 13.16 0.56
CA LEU A 160 13.63 12.34 0.33
C LEU A 160 13.15 11.68 1.63
N LYS A 161 14.06 11.12 2.42
CA LYS A 161 13.76 10.56 3.74
C LYS A 161 13.19 11.62 4.69
N LYS A 162 13.76 12.81 4.69
CA LYS A 162 13.25 13.93 5.51
C LYS A 162 11.84 14.34 5.11
N ILE A 163 11.49 14.32 3.82
CA ILE A 163 10.12 14.57 3.33
C ILE A 163 9.17 13.53 3.91
N VAL A 164 9.51 12.25 3.84
CA VAL A 164 8.67 11.17 4.39
C VAL A 164 8.58 11.24 5.91
N LEU A 165 9.72 11.41 6.60
CA LEU A 165 9.78 11.52 8.07
C LEU A 165 9.07 12.76 8.62
N GLY A 166 9.05 13.85 7.85
CA GLY A 166 8.35 15.08 8.23
C GLY A 166 6.83 14.89 8.42
N ASN A 167 6.29 13.80 7.89
CA ASN A 167 4.88 13.43 8.00
C ASN A 167 4.60 12.43 9.13
N PHE A 168 5.64 11.87 9.78
CA PHE A 168 5.45 11.13 11.01
C PHE A 168 5.11 12.09 12.15
N ALA A 169 4.15 11.71 12.95
CA ALA A 169 3.60 12.58 13.98
C ALA A 169 4.64 13.07 15.00
N LYS A 170 4.56 14.33 15.30
CA LYS A 170 5.32 14.99 16.37
C LYS A 170 4.39 15.16 17.56
N GLY A 171 4.55 14.38 18.61
CA GLY A 171 3.74 14.49 19.82
C GLY A 171 3.87 13.27 20.73
N PRO A 172 3.19 13.25 21.86
CA PRO A 172 3.15 12.07 22.71
C PRO A 172 2.47 10.92 21.94
N VAL A 173 3.20 9.84 21.74
CA VAL A 173 2.77 8.65 21.00
C VAL A 173 2.54 7.54 22.02
N ASP A 174 1.50 6.71 21.79
CA ASP A 174 1.31 5.49 22.58
C ASP A 174 2.58 4.63 22.52
N PRO A 175 3.08 4.12 23.66
CA PRO A 175 4.28 3.28 23.70
C PRO A 175 4.28 2.11 22.70
N LYS A 176 3.12 1.50 22.44
CA LYS A 176 2.99 0.43 21.46
C LYS A 176 3.21 0.91 20.02
N MET A 177 2.94 2.17 19.76
CA MET A 177 3.13 2.78 18.45
C MET A 177 4.56 3.24 18.22
N VAL A 178 5.30 3.56 19.29
CA VAL A 178 6.72 3.96 19.18
C VAL A 178 7.52 2.86 18.51
N ASP A 179 7.39 1.62 18.97
CA ASP A 179 8.13 0.49 18.42
C ASP A 179 7.78 0.24 16.93
N ALA A 180 6.49 0.43 16.56
CA ALA A 180 6.06 0.33 15.17
C ALA A 180 6.59 1.47 14.29
N ILE A 181 6.63 2.69 14.81
CA ILE A 181 7.20 3.86 14.13
C ILE A 181 8.70 3.66 13.91
N ASP A 182 9.42 3.25 14.96
CA ASP A 182 10.87 3.01 14.89
C ASP A 182 11.19 1.92 13.85
N PHE A 183 10.38 0.86 13.81
CA PHE A 183 10.51 -0.18 12.79
C PHE A 183 10.25 0.35 11.38
N MET A 184 9.23 1.20 11.20
CA MET A 184 8.93 1.83 9.90
C MET A 184 10.06 2.76 9.48
N VAL A 185 10.64 3.53 10.40
CA VAL A 185 11.80 4.41 10.13
C VAL A 185 13.01 3.58 9.70
N ASP A 186 13.28 2.47 10.38
CA ASP A 186 14.37 1.56 10.02
C ASP A 186 14.16 0.96 8.61
N ARG A 187 12.92 0.59 8.26
CA ARG A 187 12.61 0.13 6.89
C ARG A 187 12.76 1.23 5.85
N LEU A 188 12.35 2.46 6.17
CA LEU A 188 12.58 3.62 5.31
C LEU A 188 14.07 3.85 5.07
N GLU A 189 14.90 3.72 6.13
CA GLU A 189 16.35 3.87 6.02
C GLU A 189 17.00 2.82 5.11
N SER A 190 16.41 1.65 4.95
CA SER A 190 16.88 0.59 4.06
C SER A 190 16.61 0.86 2.57
N LEU A 191 15.70 1.80 2.24
CA LEU A 191 15.39 2.15 0.86
C LEU A 191 16.48 3.04 0.27
N ASN A 192 16.87 2.74 -0.97
CA ASN A 192 17.81 3.57 -1.70
C ASN A 192 17.12 4.81 -2.30
N GLN A 193 17.93 5.73 -2.84
CA GLN A 193 17.47 6.99 -3.41
C GLN A 193 16.42 6.77 -4.54
N SER A 194 16.72 5.87 -5.48
CA SER A 194 15.84 5.63 -6.64
C SER A 194 14.52 4.98 -6.24
N GLU A 195 14.54 4.03 -5.30
CA GLU A 195 13.32 3.41 -4.76
C GLU A 195 12.41 4.45 -4.11
N LEU A 196 12.97 5.31 -3.27
CA LEU A 196 12.19 6.31 -2.55
C LEU A 196 11.70 7.42 -3.49
N ALA A 197 12.56 7.89 -4.40
CA ALA A 197 12.18 8.88 -5.41
C ALA A 197 11.03 8.39 -6.30
N SER A 198 11.10 7.15 -6.78
CA SER A 198 10.04 6.57 -7.62
C SER A 198 8.71 6.46 -6.88
N ARG A 199 8.72 6.04 -5.62
CA ARG A 199 7.51 5.94 -4.79
C ARG A 199 6.87 7.30 -4.55
N LEU A 200 7.67 8.32 -4.24
CA LEU A 200 7.19 9.69 -4.11
C LEU A 200 6.63 10.23 -5.43
N THR A 201 7.26 9.89 -6.55
CA THR A 201 6.77 10.26 -7.90
C THR A 201 5.40 9.62 -8.16
N LEU A 202 5.25 8.31 -7.93
CA LEU A 202 3.96 7.62 -8.07
C LEU A 202 2.88 8.19 -7.15
N ASN A 203 3.26 8.59 -5.93
CA ASN A 203 2.34 9.20 -4.96
C ASN A 203 1.86 10.60 -5.40
N CYS A 204 2.66 11.33 -6.18
CA CYS A 204 2.38 12.70 -6.62
C CYS A 204 1.99 12.78 -8.10
N GLN A 205 2.05 11.70 -8.85
CA GLN A 205 1.60 11.67 -10.24
C GLN A 205 0.09 11.93 -10.30
N ASN A 206 -0.32 12.99 -11.02
CA ASN A 206 -1.73 13.39 -11.09
C ASN A 206 -2.59 12.25 -11.66
N SER A 207 -3.37 11.64 -10.82
CA SER A 207 -4.24 10.52 -11.18
C SER A 207 -5.35 10.34 -10.14
N TYR A 208 -6.49 9.86 -10.59
CA TYR A 208 -7.61 9.43 -9.75
C TYR A 208 -8.11 8.05 -10.19
N VAL A 209 -8.76 7.35 -9.29
CA VAL A 209 -9.38 6.06 -9.57
C VAL A 209 -10.81 6.28 -10.05
N GLU A 210 -11.18 5.71 -11.19
CA GLU A 210 -12.53 5.77 -11.72
C GLU A 210 -13.45 4.75 -11.02
N PRO A 211 -14.39 5.19 -10.15
CA PRO A 211 -15.17 4.27 -9.31
C PRO A 211 -16.00 3.26 -10.11
N HIS A 212 -16.51 3.66 -11.27
CA HIS A 212 -17.34 2.79 -12.11
C HIS A 212 -16.58 1.56 -12.68
N LYS A 213 -15.24 1.63 -12.77
CA LYS A 213 -14.41 0.50 -13.24
C LYS A 213 -14.14 -0.53 -12.15
N ILE A 214 -14.29 -0.16 -10.89
CA ILE A 214 -14.04 -1.05 -9.74
C ILE A 214 -15.32 -1.35 -8.93
N LYS A 215 -16.49 -0.92 -9.39
CA LYS A 215 -17.79 -1.02 -8.69
C LYS A 215 -18.18 -2.46 -8.31
N ASP A 216 -17.75 -3.44 -9.10
CA ASP A 216 -18.09 -4.85 -8.90
C ASP A 216 -17.07 -5.58 -8.00
N ILE A 217 -16.07 -4.86 -7.48
CA ILE A 217 -15.05 -5.41 -6.58
C ILE A 217 -15.46 -5.10 -5.14
N ALA A 218 -15.45 -6.12 -4.28
CA ALA A 218 -15.68 -5.92 -2.85
C ALA A 218 -14.53 -5.09 -2.25
N VAL A 219 -14.86 -3.96 -1.60
CA VAL A 219 -13.90 -3.05 -0.98
C VAL A 219 -14.14 -2.99 0.53
N THR A 220 -13.08 -3.25 1.31
CA THR A 220 -13.05 -3.02 2.75
C THR A 220 -12.13 -1.84 3.03
N ILE A 221 -12.62 -0.84 3.75
CA ILE A 221 -11.83 0.32 4.17
C ILE A 221 -11.48 0.13 5.64
N MET A 222 -10.19 0.23 5.93
CA MET A 222 -9.63 0.24 7.28
C MET A 222 -9.05 1.63 7.56
N ASP A 223 -9.73 2.38 8.40
CA ASP A 223 -9.25 3.67 8.88
C ASP A 223 -8.72 3.50 10.30
N ILE A 224 -7.40 3.62 10.47
CA ILE A 224 -6.76 3.55 11.77
C ILE A 224 -6.74 4.96 12.34
N HIS A 225 -7.79 5.31 13.06
CA HIS A 225 -7.92 6.59 13.75
C HIS A 225 -6.98 6.62 14.96
N LEU A 226 -5.87 7.32 14.79
CA LEU A 226 -5.01 7.67 15.93
C LEU A 226 -5.66 8.82 16.68
N ARG A 227 -6.52 8.53 17.65
CA ARG A 227 -7.31 9.51 18.43
C ARG A 227 -6.52 10.61 19.13
N GLN A 228 -5.19 10.68 18.98
CA GLN A 228 -4.32 11.64 19.69
C GLN A 228 -3.64 12.66 18.77
N PHE A 229 -4.01 12.75 17.48
CA PHE A 229 -3.39 13.72 16.57
C PHE A 229 -4.31 14.92 16.31
N HIS A 230 -4.75 15.59 17.39
CA HIS A 230 -5.27 16.95 17.24
C HIS A 230 -4.08 17.90 16.98
N GLY A 231 -3.95 18.39 15.77
CA GLY A 231 -3.28 19.66 15.51
C GLY A 231 -1.99 19.65 14.69
N THR A 232 -1.65 18.64 13.94
CA THR A 232 -0.53 18.76 13.00
C THR A 232 -0.91 18.24 11.60
N ARG A 233 -0.67 19.11 10.65
CA ARG A 233 -0.92 18.93 9.22
C ARG A 233 -0.30 17.63 8.70
N TYR A 234 -1.11 16.62 8.48
CA TYR A 234 -0.82 15.51 7.57
C TYR A 234 -0.89 15.98 6.11
N ALA A 235 -0.41 17.18 5.83
CA ALA A 235 -0.72 17.89 4.61
C ALA A 235 0.10 17.47 3.39
N ALA A 236 0.98 16.47 3.48
CA ALA A 236 1.80 16.16 2.32
C ALA A 236 1.80 14.70 1.86
N ILE A 237 1.31 13.73 2.66
CA ILE A 237 1.31 12.30 2.24
C ILE A 237 0.09 11.51 2.74
N SER A 238 -0.76 12.07 3.60
CA SER A 238 -2.05 11.48 3.97
C SER A 238 -3.18 12.40 3.55
N PRO A 239 -4.22 11.88 2.90
CA PRO A 239 -5.46 12.63 2.73
C PRO A 239 -6.02 13.00 4.10
N GLU A 240 -6.67 14.16 4.20
CA GLU A 240 -7.56 14.43 5.31
C GLU A 240 -8.50 13.23 5.44
N MET A 241 -8.49 12.60 6.60
CA MET A 241 -9.36 11.47 6.86
C MET A 241 -10.80 11.97 6.76
N VAL A 242 -11.51 11.46 5.77
CA VAL A 242 -12.95 11.61 5.71
C VAL A 242 -13.48 11.09 7.04
N SER A 243 -14.13 11.92 7.82
CA SER A 243 -14.64 11.52 9.14
C SER A 243 -15.62 10.37 8.98
N ALA A 244 -15.73 9.51 9.99
CA ALA A 244 -16.71 8.42 9.97
C ALA A 244 -18.14 8.94 9.69
N GLU A 245 -18.44 10.18 10.09
CA GLU A 245 -19.70 10.87 9.78
C GLU A 245 -19.85 11.19 8.29
N GLU A 246 -18.79 11.59 7.58
CA GLU A 246 -18.87 11.84 6.12
C GLU A 246 -18.99 10.54 5.31
N LEU A 247 -18.40 9.44 5.77
CA LEU A 247 -18.60 8.10 5.20
C LEU A 247 -20.04 7.59 5.43
N GLU A 248 -20.61 7.87 6.58
CA GLU A 248 -22.01 7.55 6.87
C GLU A 248 -22.98 8.39 6.03
N VAL A 249 -22.70 9.68 5.83
CA VAL A 249 -23.45 10.57 4.93
C VAL A 249 -23.34 10.11 3.48
N GLN A 250 -22.17 9.67 3.01
CA GLN A 250 -22.03 9.12 1.66
C GLN A 250 -22.75 7.77 1.50
N ARG A 251 -22.75 6.91 2.52
CA ARG A 251 -23.55 5.67 2.51
C ARG A 251 -25.05 5.95 2.45
N THR A 252 -25.52 6.92 3.23
CA THR A 252 -26.94 7.30 3.27
C THR A 252 -27.39 7.91 1.94
N ASN A 253 -26.55 8.72 1.30
CA ASN A 253 -26.82 9.30 0.00
C ASN A 253 -26.84 8.26 -1.14
N LEU A 254 -26.00 7.23 -1.06
CA LEU A 254 -25.99 6.12 -2.01
C LEU A 254 -27.22 5.21 -1.84
N SER A 255 -27.70 4.99 -0.62
CA SER A 255 -28.93 4.22 -0.37
C SER A 255 -30.18 4.97 -0.82
N ASN A 256 -30.24 6.29 -0.61
CA ASN A 256 -31.39 7.11 -1.01
C ASN A 256 -31.47 7.28 -2.54
N ASN A 257 -30.34 7.31 -3.26
CA ASN A 257 -30.36 7.33 -4.73
C ASN A 257 -30.75 5.98 -5.36
N SER A 258 -30.56 4.86 -4.65
CA SER A 258 -30.99 3.55 -5.13
C SER A 258 -32.49 3.27 -4.91
N GLU A 259 -33.15 4.01 -4.03
CA GLU A 259 -34.60 3.92 -3.81
C GLU A 259 -35.38 4.83 -4.78
N SER A 260 -34.83 5.98 -5.18
CA SER A 260 -35.49 6.89 -6.13
C SER A 260 -35.56 6.35 -7.57
N ASP A 261 -34.67 5.43 -7.95
CA ASP A 261 -34.67 4.78 -9.27
C ASP A 261 -35.59 3.55 -9.36
N LYS A 262 -36.31 3.22 -8.27
CA LYS A 262 -37.30 2.13 -8.25
C LYS A 262 -38.77 2.59 -8.28
N GLU A 263 -39.01 3.89 -8.24
CA GLU A 263 -40.37 4.48 -8.28
C GLU A 263 -40.65 5.32 -9.53
N SER A 264 -39.87 5.18 -10.62
CA SER A 264 -40.18 5.82 -11.90
C SER A 264 -40.28 4.80 -13.04
#